data_e6da392588b9dca94e3699d07aa8a2e4
#
_entry.id   e6da392588b9dca94e3699d07aa8a2e4
#
_cell.length_a   1.000
_cell.length_b   1.000
_cell.length_c   1.000
_cell.angle_alpha   90.00
_cell.angle_beta   90.00
_cell.angle_gamma   90.00
#
_symmetry.space_group_name_H-M   'P 1'
#
loop_
_entity.id
_entity.type
_entity.pdbx_description
1 polymer ?
#
loop_
_entity_poly.entity_id
_entity_poly.type
_entity_poly.pdbx_seq_one_letter_code
_entity_poly.pdbx_strand_id
1 'polypeptide(L)'
;MRRALHAACALLAVACTTPLELGERRYREGDRIAALEIWREVPEDSRDHARAERRIAEVEAEFARLVVQYKQRARFFEQRDRLAESILSYRLALELQPGDVGTLEHVQALARVLASRKRELRSDYVAAVGRGDLARASELLGRLRTLDPIDPDLETDHRQFADALRVEIERLSRAGRSAFGAGSYAAAERAFRGVLALDPENESARGYLSYIATIRGAADRGGAAASDFDPSAFATETEIRAEGFHQNSLAAERRGNLYAAIRQELRALEVEPHHAAAREHLAALRERLAPELEGLIDAGRAAFRNEDLYSALESWRQALLIDPENERTRAYVARAERQLQNLERLRSEPAE
;
A
#
# COMPACT_ATOMS: atom_id res chain seq x y z
N MET A 1 52.63 31.41 57.73
CA MET A 1 51.36 31.14 56.97
C MET A 1 51.63 30.07 55.90
N ARG A 2 51.38 28.83 56.22
CA ARG A 2 51.58 27.66 55.32
C ARG A 2 50.23 27.23 54.88
N ARG A 3 49.93 27.40 53.60
CA ARG A 3 48.75 26.77 52.96
C ARG A 3 49.17 25.44 52.30
N ALA A 4 48.67 24.34 52.83
CA ALA A 4 48.83 23.01 52.29
C ALA A 4 47.96 22.86 51.08
N LEU A 5 48.55 22.57 49.93
CA LEU A 5 47.84 22.07 48.72
C LEU A 5 47.51 20.60 48.92
N HIS A 6 46.22 20.29 49.00
CA HIS A 6 45.74 18.91 48.86
C HIS A 6 45.48 18.68 47.40
N ALA A 7 46.39 17.99 46.75
CA ALA A 7 46.14 17.41 45.39
C ALA A 7 45.27 16.18 45.55
N ALA A 8 43.98 16.29 45.15
CA ALA A 8 43.09 15.16 45.04
C ALA A 8 43.40 14.44 43.73
N CYS A 9 44.11 13.32 43.78
CA CYS A 9 44.18 12.38 42.67
C CYS A 9 42.82 11.71 42.54
N ALA A 10 42.01 12.19 41.60
CA ALA A 10 40.84 11.43 41.11
C ALA A 10 41.37 10.31 40.20
N LEU A 11 41.52 9.11 40.76
CA LEU A 11 41.71 7.88 40.01
C LEU A 11 40.42 7.63 39.19
N LEU A 12 40.45 7.98 37.92
CA LEU A 12 39.50 7.48 36.93
C LEU A 12 39.72 5.96 36.86
N ALA A 13 38.92 5.22 37.57
CA ALA A 13 38.78 3.79 37.33
C ALA A 13 38.14 3.61 35.94
N VAL A 14 38.97 3.49 34.90
CA VAL A 14 38.57 2.90 33.64
C VAL A 14 38.17 1.48 34.01
N ALA A 15 36.88 1.22 34.10
CA ALA A 15 36.37 -0.12 34.24
C ALA A 15 36.83 -0.91 33.01
N CYS A 16 37.88 -1.72 33.14
CA CYS A 16 38.31 -2.66 32.13
C CYS A 16 37.18 -3.67 31.96
N THR A 17 36.29 -3.37 31.00
CA THR A 17 35.25 -4.30 30.59
C THR A 17 35.93 -5.55 30.03
N THR A 18 35.76 -6.70 30.67
CA THR A 18 36.37 -7.93 30.15
C THR A 18 35.73 -8.32 28.80
N PRO A 19 36.46 -9.04 27.94
CA PRO A 19 35.86 -9.54 26.68
C PRO A 19 34.56 -10.35 26.94
N LEU A 20 34.48 -11.09 28.02
CA LEU A 20 33.26 -11.78 28.42
C LEU A 20 32.08 -10.80 28.64
N GLU A 21 32.28 -9.74 29.42
CA GLU A 21 31.24 -8.76 29.71
C GLU A 21 30.85 -7.94 28.47
N LEU A 22 31.80 -7.64 27.61
CA LEU A 22 31.56 -6.95 26.34
C LEU A 22 30.72 -7.82 25.41
N GLY A 23 31.03 -9.11 25.28
CA GLY A 23 30.24 -10.06 24.52
C GLY A 23 28.82 -10.22 25.07
N GLU A 24 28.65 -10.29 26.42
CA GLU A 24 27.32 -10.33 27.05
C GLU A 24 26.51 -9.06 26.78
N ARG A 25 27.15 -7.91 26.64
CA ARG A 25 26.49 -6.66 26.25
C ARG A 25 25.99 -6.75 24.82
N ARG A 26 26.85 -7.11 23.87
CA ARG A 26 26.48 -7.30 22.46
C ARG A 26 25.35 -8.30 22.28
N TYR A 27 25.41 -9.40 23.02
CA TYR A 27 24.32 -10.41 22.99
C TYR A 27 22.99 -9.81 23.44
N ARG A 28 22.97 -8.99 24.52
CA ARG A 28 21.74 -8.29 24.99
C ARG A 28 21.25 -7.23 24.01
N GLU A 29 22.15 -6.59 23.27
CA GLU A 29 21.85 -5.64 22.20
C GLU A 29 21.30 -6.35 20.94
N GLY A 30 21.28 -7.70 20.90
CA GLY A 30 20.83 -8.50 19.78
C GLY A 30 21.91 -8.81 18.74
N ASP A 31 23.11 -8.27 18.89
CA ASP A 31 24.26 -8.52 18.03
C ASP A 31 25.00 -9.80 18.44
N ARG A 32 24.39 -10.93 18.09
CA ARG A 32 24.87 -12.26 18.47
C ARG A 32 26.15 -12.68 17.75
N ILE A 33 26.34 -12.18 16.51
CA ILE A 33 27.56 -12.46 15.73
C ILE A 33 28.76 -11.76 16.37
N ALA A 34 28.64 -10.46 16.65
CA ALA A 34 29.71 -9.73 17.35
C ALA A 34 29.97 -10.30 18.75
N ALA A 35 28.93 -10.77 19.48
CA ALA A 35 29.10 -11.43 20.77
C ALA A 35 29.97 -12.68 20.66
N LEU A 36 29.72 -13.56 19.64
CA LEU A 36 30.53 -14.75 19.38
C LEU A 36 31.97 -14.40 19.08
N GLU A 37 32.23 -13.41 18.24
CA GLU A 37 33.59 -12.98 17.89
C GLU A 37 34.35 -12.53 19.14
N ILE A 38 33.72 -11.68 19.97
CA ILE A 38 34.31 -11.18 21.21
C ILE A 38 34.59 -12.32 22.22
N TRP A 39 33.67 -13.27 22.38
CA TRP A 39 33.89 -14.40 23.31
C TRP A 39 35.01 -15.34 22.84
N ARG A 40 35.24 -15.50 21.53
CA ARG A 40 36.35 -16.27 20.97
C ARG A 40 37.73 -15.64 21.25
N GLU A 41 37.76 -14.32 21.55
CA GLU A 41 38.99 -13.61 21.94
C GLU A 41 39.36 -13.81 23.42
N VAL A 42 38.51 -14.47 24.23
CA VAL A 42 38.81 -14.73 25.65
C VAL A 42 39.97 -15.75 25.75
N PRO A 43 41.12 -15.38 26.34
CA PRO A 43 42.28 -16.24 26.40
C PRO A 43 42.01 -17.56 27.17
N GLU A 44 42.66 -18.63 26.73
CA GLU A 44 42.49 -19.99 27.34
C GLU A 44 42.89 -20.02 28.80
N ASP A 45 43.87 -19.24 29.21
CA ASP A 45 44.36 -19.13 30.60
C ASP A 45 43.50 -18.21 31.49
N SER A 46 42.51 -17.56 30.91
CA SER A 46 41.57 -16.73 31.66
C SER A 46 40.60 -17.56 32.48
N ARG A 47 40.31 -17.11 33.73
CA ARG A 47 39.23 -17.68 34.55
C ARG A 47 37.84 -17.59 33.91
N ASP A 48 37.66 -16.71 32.95
CA ASP A 48 36.39 -16.49 32.23
C ASP A 48 36.26 -17.41 31.00
N HIS A 49 37.34 -18.12 30.58
CA HIS A 49 37.36 -18.92 29.35
C HIS A 49 36.25 -20.00 29.32
N ALA A 50 36.14 -20.82 30.37
CA ALA A 50 35.13 -21.85 30.45
C ALA A 50 33.67 -21.29 30.41
N ARG A 51 33.47 -20.02 30.80
CA ARG A 51 32.15 -19.37 30.70
C ARG A 51 31.92 -18.87 29.29
N ALA A 52 32.95 -18.30 28.66
CA ALA A 52 32.89 -17.88 27.27
C ALA A 52 32.60 -19.07 26.34
N GLU A 53 33.27 -20.21 26.52
CA GLU A 53 33.02 -21.41 25.72
C GLU A 53 31.58 -21.90 25.84
N ARG A 54 31.00 -21.91 27.05
CA ARG A 54 29.58 -22.29 27.24
C ARG A 54 28.66 -21.35 26.47
N ARG A 55 28.90 -20.03 26.49
CA ARG A 55 28.11 -19.05 25.76
C ARG A 55 28.26 -19.22 24.26
N ILE A 56 29.45 -19.48 23.77
CA ILE A 56 29.72 -19.81 22.36
C ILE A 56 28.90 -21.03 21.96
N ALA A 57 29.00 -22.13 22.70
CA ALA A 57 28.27 -23.36 22.38
C ALA A 57 26.74 -23.16 22.37
N GLU A 58 26.20 -22.40 23.33
CA GLU A 58 24.75 -22.07 23.38
C GLU A 58 24.31 -21.31 22.11
N VAL A 59 25.06 -20.27 21.69
CA VAL A 59 24.71 -19.44 20.53
C VAL A 59 24.95 -20.20 19.22
N GLU A 60 26.02 -20.99 19.12
CA GLU A 60 26.28 -21.84 17.95
C GLU A 60 25.16 -22.91 17.77
N ALA A 61 24.69 -23.50 18.85
CA ALA A 61 23.55 -24.42 18.82
C ALA A 61 22.24 -23.71 18.39
N GLU A 62 22.06 -22.46 18.81
CA GLU A 62 20.94 -21.62 18.35
C GLU A 62 21.06 -21.33 16.84
N PHE A 63 22.23 -20.90 16.38
CA PHE A 63 22.49 -20.62 14.98
C PHE A 63 22.29 -21.86 14.10
N ALA A 64 22.76 -23.03 14.53
CA ALA A 64 22.55 -24.26 13.80
C ALA A 64 21.05 -24.56 13.59
N ARG A 65 20.22 -24.33 14.60
CA ARG A 65 18.76 -24.47 14.48
C ARG A 65 18.16 -23.45 13.50
N LEU A 66 18.56 -22.18 13.59
CA LEU A 66 18.09 -21.12 12.69
C LEU A 66 18.52 -21.38 11.24
N VAL A 67 19.73 -21.84 11.01
CA VAL A 67 20.20 -22.24 9.67
C VAL A 67 19.29 -23.29 9.05
N VAL A 68 18.93 -24.32 9.82
CA VAL A 68 18.01 -25.38 9.34
C VAL A 68 16.64 -24.78 9.02
N GLN A 69 16.10 -23.91 9.87
CA GLN A 69 14.81 -23.26 9.64
C GLN A 69 14.85 -22.37 8.39
N TYR A 70 15.87 -21.54 8.22
CA TYR A 70 16.01 -20.68 7.05
C TYR A 70 16.15 -21.49 5.76
N LYS A 71 16.93 -22.56 5.74
CA LYS A 71 17.03 -23.46 4.60
C LYS A 71 15.70 -24.17 4.27
N GLN A 72 14.95 -24.60 5.28
CA GLN A 72 13.61 -25.17 5.07
C GLN A 72 12.66 -24.14 4.48
N ARG A 73 12.67 -22.90 5.00
CA ARG A 73 11.88 -21.79 4.48
C ARG A 73 12.27 -21.45 3.04
N ALA A 74 13.56 -21.44 2.75
CA ALA A 74 14.07 -21.19 1.39
C ALA A 74 13.55 -22.24 0.39
N ARG A 75 13.63 -23.54 0.74
CA ARG A 75 13.08 -24.63 -0.08
C ARG A 75 11.57 -24.51 -0.28
N PHE A 76 10.84 -24.12 0.76
CA PHE A 76 9.41 -23.88 0.65
C PHE A 76 9.06 -22.80 -0.37
N PHE A 77 9.83 -21.69 -0.41
CA PHE A 77 9.65 -20.65 -1.40
C PHE A 77 10.09 -21.10 -2.80
N GLU A 78 11.21 -21.81 -2.91
CA GLU A 78 11.71 -22.34 -4.17
C GLU A 78 10.72 -23.28 -4.86
N GLN A 79 10.10 -24.21 -4.11
CA GLN A 79 9.05 -25.10 -4.61
C GLN A 79 7.81 -24.37 -5.14
N ARG A 80 7.63 -23.10 -4.77
CA ARG A 80 6.54 -22.22 -5.19
C ARG A 80 6.96 -21.20 -6.24
N ASP A 81 8.15 -21.37 -6.80
CA ASP A 81 8.76 -20.46 -7.77
C ASP A 81 8.95 -19.00 -7.26
N ARG A 82 8.97 -18.82 -5.93
CA ARG A 82 9.21 -17.55 -5.26
C ARG A 82 10.70 -17.38 -5.01
N LEU A 83 11.44 -17.15 -6.11
CA LEU A 83 12.90 -17.20 -6.10
C LEU A 83 13.56 -16.10 -5.26
N ALA A 84 13.00 -14.89 -5.25
CA ALA A 84 13.55 -13.78 -4.47
C ALA A 84 13.50 -14.06 -2.96
N GLU A 85 12.37 -14.57 -2.46
CA GLU A 85 12.23 -14.93 -1.04
C GLU A 85 13.03 -16.17 -0.66
N SER A 86 13.18 -17.11 -1.61
CA SER A 86 14.08 -18.25 -1.43
C SER A 86 15.52 -17.79 -1.26
N ILE A 87 16.02 -16.94 -2.15
CA ILE A 87 17.37 -16.37 -2.09
C ILE A 87 17.59 -15.62 -0.78
N LEU A 88 16.62 -14.77 -0.37
CA LEU A 88 16.70 -14.04 0.90
C LEU A 88 16.81 -15.01 2.09
N SER A 89 16.01 -16.07 2.11
CA SER A 89 16.02 -17.05 3.20
C SER A 89 17.35 -17.83 3.25
N TYR A 90 17.92 -18.23 2.10
CA TYR A 90 19.25 -18.84 2.05
C TYR A 90 20.36 -17.86 2.46
N ARG A 91 20.26 -16.58 2.11
CA ARG A 91 21.24 -15.55 2.55
C ARG A 91 21.23 -15.40 4.07
N LEU A 92 20.06 -15.39 4.71
CA LEU A 92 19.96 -15.40 6.18
C LEU A 92 20.64 -16.63 6.79
N ALA A 93 20.54 -17.80 6.14
CA ALA A 93 21.27 -19.00 6.59
C ALA A 93 22.79 -18.83 6.45
N LEU A 94 23.27 -18.22 5.34
CA LEU A 94 24.68 -17.94 5.08
C LEU A 94 25.27 -16.87 6.00
N GLU A 95 24.49 -15.90 6.46
CA GLU A 95 24.94 -14.95 7.50
C GLU A 95 25.32 -15.64 8.81
N LEU A 96 24.60 -16.71 9.16
CA LEU A 96 24.87 -17.50 10.36
C LEU A 96 25.91 -18.61 10.11
N GLN A 97 26.08 -19.07 8.88
CA GLN A 97 27.02 -20.11 8.46
C GLN A 97 27.71 -19.74 7.15
N PRO A 98 28.65 -18.76 7.16
CA PRO A 98 29.29 -18.26 5.93
C PRO A 98 30.11 -19.33 5.15
N GLY A 99 30.58 -20.37 5.82
CA GLY A 99 31.37 -21.45 5.23
C GLY A 99 30.58 -22.50 4.44
N ASP A 100 29.27 -22.36 4.30
CA ASP A 100 28.44 -23.32 3.55
C ASP A 100 28.50 -23.05 2.04
N VAL A 101 29.57 -23.58 1.43
CA VAL A 101 29.83 -23.42 -0.02
C VAL A 101 28.69 -23.95 -0.87
N GLY A 102 28.06 -25.08 -0.50
CA GLY A 102 26.97 -25.66 -1.28
C GLY A 102 25.73 -24.75 -1.30
N THR A 103 25.40 -24.12 -0.16
CA THR A 103 24.31 -23.12 -0.12
C THR A 103 24.67 -21.86 -0.90
N LEU A 104 25.91 -21.40 -0.84
CA LEU A 104 26.36 -20.22 -1.59
C LEU A 104 26.25 -20.44 -3.12
N GLU A 105 26.73 -21.58 -3.62
CA GLU A 105 26.63 -21.95 -5.03
C GLU A 105 25.17 -22.04 -5.50
N HIS A 106 24.32 -22.63 -4.66
CA HIS A 106 22.89 -22.72 -4.95
C HIS A 106 22.23 -21.34 -5.05
N VAL A 107 22.50 -20.44 -4.10
CA VAL A 107 22.03 -19.05 -4.14
C VAL A 107 22.47 -18.32 -5.40
N GLN A 108 23.73 -18.49 -5.81
CA GLN A 108 24.25 -17.90 -7.05
C GLN A 108 23.53 -18.44 -8.30
N ALA A 109 23.20 -19.73 -8.32
CA ALA A 109 22.43 -20.33 -9.41
C ALA A 109 21.00 -19.75 -9.46
N LEU A 110 20.31 -19.70 -8.33
CA LEU A 110 18.97 -19.10 -8.24
C LEU A 110 18.97 -17.62 -8.63
N ALA A 111 19.97 -16.86 -8.19
CA ALA A 111 20.10 -15.44 -8.54
C ALA A 111 20.27 -15.22 -10.05
N ARG A 112 21.02 -16.10 -10.73
CA ARG A 112 21.16 -16.07 -12.20
C ARG A 112 19.83 -16.34 -12.89
N VAL A 113 19.07 -17.34 -12.43
CA VAL A 113 17.73 -17.66 -12.97
C VAL A 113 16.79 -16.50 -12.78
N LEU A 114 16.72 -15.93 -11.56
CA LEU A 114 15.89 -14.76 -11.24
C LEU A 114 16.24 -13.57 -12.15
N ALA A 115 17.53 -13.25 -12.28
CA ALA A 115 17.99 -12.14 -13.12
C ALA A 115 17.66 -12.34 -14.62
N SER A 116 17.70 -13.57 -15.12
CA SER A 116 17.30 -13.87 -16.52
C SER A 116 15.80 -13.65 -16.71
N ARG A 117 14.96 -14.21 -15.83
CA ARG A 117 13.51 -14.05 -15.89
C ARG A 117 13.06 -12.59 -15.74
N LYS A 118 13.70 -11.84 -14.84
CA LYS A 118 13.43 -10.39 -14.68
C LYS A 118 13.74 -9.62 -15.96
N ARG A 119 14.89 -9.89 -16.61
CA ARG A 119 15.27 -9.22 -17.86
C ARG A 119 14.26 -9.49 -18.99
N GLU A 120 13.83 -10.74 -19.16
CA GLU A 120 12.81 -11.10 -20.14
C GLU A 120 11.51 -10.36 -19.91
N LEU A 121 10.95 -10.46 -18.69
CA LEU A 121 9.69 -9.81 -18.34
C LEU A 121 9.76 -8.29 -18.47
N ARG A 122 10.89 -7.68 -18.07
CA ARG A 122 11.08 -6.22 -18.19
C ARG A 122 11.22 -5.79 -19.65
N SER A 123 11.90 -6.55 -20.48
CA SER A 123 11.97 -6.31 -21.93
C SER A 123 10.57 -6.33 -22.57
N ASP A 124 9.77 -7.35 -22.23
CA ASP A 124 8.40 -7.48 -22.73
C ASP A 124 7.50 -6.34 -22.21
N TYR A 125 7.68 -5.95 -20.95
CA TYR A 125 6.96 -4.82 -20.33
C TYR A 125 7.25 -3.51 -21.06
N VAL A 126 8.53 -3.16 -21.25
CA VAL A 126 8.94 -1.95 -21.98
C VAL A 126 8.40 -1.95 -23.40
N ALA A 127 8.45 -3.09 -24.09
CA ALA A 127 7.90 -3.22 -25.42
C ALA A 127 6.36 -3.07 -25.45
N ALA A 128 5.64 -3.57 -24.45
CA ALA A 128 4.19 -3.40 -24.32
C ALA A 128 3.82 -1.93 -24.07
N VAL A 129 4.51 -1.24 -23.14
CA VAL A 129 4.34 0.20 -22.90
C VAL A 129 4.61 1.01 -24.18
N GLY A 130 5.69 0.73 -24.88
CA GLY A 130 6.07 1.42 -26.12
C GLY A 130 5.06 1.25 -27.25
N ARG A 131 4.31 0.16 -27.29
CA ARG A 131 3.22 -0.08 -28.24
C ARG A 131 1.87 0.47 -27.78
N GLY A 132 1.77 0.98 -26.55
CA GLY A 132 0.50 1.41 -25.95
C GLY A 132 -0.40 0.23 -25.53
N ASP A 133 0.13 -1.00 -25.46
CA ASP A 133 -0.61 -2.18 -24.98
C ASP A 133 -0.56 -2.20 -23.44
N LEU A 134 -1.36 -1.31 -22.86
CA LEU A 134 -1.36 -1.09 -21.40
C LEU A 134 -1.97 -2.27 -20.63
N ALA A 135 -2.88 -3.06 -21.24
CA ALA A 135 -3.40 -4.26 -20.61
C ALA A 135 -2.28 -5.31 -20.42
N ARG A 136 -1.50 -5.54 -21.48
CA ARG A 136 -0.34 -6.43 -21.42
C ARG A 136 0.76 -5.90 -20.50
N ALA A 137 1.03 -4.59 -20.54
CA ALA A 137 1.98 -3.96 -19.63
C ALA A 137 1.61 -4.14 -18.16
N SER A 138 0.34 -3.97 -17.81
CA SER A 138 -0.18 -4.20 -16.45
C SER A 138 0.01 -5.64 -15.99
N GLU A 139 -0.30 -6.62 -16.85
CA GLU A 139 -0.08 -8.04 -16.56
C GLU A 139 1.39 -8.34 -16.28
N LEU A 140 2.29 -7.85 -17.14
CA LEU A 140 3.74 -8.06 -17.02
C LEU A 140 4.31 -7.41 -15.77
N LEU A 141 3.85 -6.21 -15.41
CA LEU A 141 4.24 -5.53 -14.19
C LEU A 141 3.78 -6.31 -12.94
N GLY A 142 2.57 -6.86 -12.96
CA GLY A 142 2.08 -7.77 -11.91
C GLY A 142 2.96 -9.02 -11.77
N ARG A 143 3.39 -9.61 -12.89
CA ARG A 143 4.31 -10.76 -12.89
C ARG A 143 5.68 -10.41 -12.36
N LEU A 144 6.26 -9.24 -12.72
CA LEU A 144 7.52 -8.74 -12.16
C LEU A 144 7.44 -8.61 -10.65
N ARG A 145 6.36 -8.02 -10.12
CA ARG A 145 6.14 -7.87 -8.68
C ARG A 145 6.00 -9.23 -7.97
N THR A 146 5.36 -10.20 -8.60
CA THR A 146 5.24 -11.56 -8.03
C THR A 146 6.57 -12.29 -8.03
N LEU A 147 7.39 -12.10 -9.08
CA LEU A 147 8.69 -12.75 -9.23
C LEU A 147 9.72 -12.21 -8.23
N ASP A 148 9.74 -10.89 -8.01
CA ASP A 148 10.67 -10.22 -7.10
C ASP A 148 9.98 -9.02 -6.41
N PRO A 149 9.27 -9.25 -5.30
CA PRO A 149 8.52 -8.19 -4.59
C PRO A 149 9.39 -7.09 -4.00
N ILE A 150 10.69 -7.34 -3.84
CA ILE A 150 11.68 -6.41 -3.25
C ILE A 150 12.61 -5.79 -4.32
N ASP A 151 12.27 -5.93 -5.59
CA ASP A 151 13.03 -5.32 -6.69
C ASP A 151 13.00 -3.78 -6.57
N PRO A 152 14.15 -3.10 -6.43
CA PRO A 152 14.19 -1.65 -6.29
C PRO A 152 13.69 -0.89 -7.53
N ASP A 153 13.71 -1.54 -8.70
CA ASP A 153 13.26 -0.92 -9.95
C ASP A 153 11.74 -0.91 -10.11
N LEU A 154 11.00 -1.73 -9.35
CA LEU A 154 9.53 -1.82 -9.44
C LEU A 154 8.84 -0.48 -9.24
N GLU A 155 9.32 0.35 -8.33
CA GLU A 155 8.75 1.67 -8.09
C GLU A 155 8.88 2.58 -9.33
N THR A 156 9.99 2.48 -10.04
CA THR A 156 10.21 3.20 -11.29
C THR A 156 9.33 2.67 -12.41
N ASP A 157 9.23 1.35 -12.54
CA ASP A 157 8.35 0.70 -13.51
C ASP A 157 6.87 1.07 -13.26
N HIS A 158 6.43 1.10 -12.00
CA HIS A 158 5.07 1.53 -11.63
C HIS A 158 4.79 2.99 -12.00
N ARG A 159 5.73 3.89 -11.75
CA ARG A 159 5.58 5.30 -12.14
C ARG A 159 5.50 5.47 -13.65
N GLN A 160 6.36 4.81 -14.41
CA GLN A 160 6.32 4.83 -15.87
C GLN A 160 5.00 4.29 -16.42
N PHE A 161 4.49 3.20 -15.83
CA PHE A 161 3.18 2.66 -16.20
C PHE A 161 2.05 3.63 -15.90
N ALA A 162 2.03 4.24 -14.71
CA ALA A 162 1.02 5.22 -14.31
C ALA A 162 1.01 6.45 -15.25
N ASP A 163 2.21 6.91 -15.66
CA ASP A 163 2.34 8.02 -16.62
C ASP A 163 1.81 7.63 -18.00
N ALA A 164 2.16 6.45 -18.52
CA ALA A 164 1.67 5.96 -19.80
C ALA A 164 0.14 5.78 -19.78
N LEU A 165 -0.40 5.23 -18.68
CA LEU A 165 -1.84 5.08 -18.46
C LEU A 165 -2.56 6.42 -18.48
N ARG A 166 -2.04 7.44 -17.78
CA ARG A 166 -2.60 8.79 -17.73
C ARG A 166 -2.61 9.44 -19.12
N VAL A 167 -1.52 9.32 -19.87
CA VAL A 167 -1.41 9.87 -21.23
C VAL A 167 -2.46 9.23 -22.15
N GLU A 168 -2.65 7.93 -22.08
CA GLU A 168 -3.62 7.21 -22.93
C GLU A 168 -5.07 7.53 -22.55
N ILE A 169 -5.37 7.61 -21.23
CA ILE A 169 -6.69 8.04 -20.73
C ILE A 169 -7.01 9.44 -21.25
N GLU A 170 -6.06 10.39 -21.16
CA GLU A 170 -6.28 11.76 -21.66
C GLU A 170 -6.45 11.79 -23.18
N ARG A 171 -5.70 11.02 -23.94
CA ARG A 171 -5.84 10.88 -25.40
C ARG A 171 -7.23 10.39 -25.78
N LEU A 172 -7.70 9.31 -25.14
CA LEU A 172 -9.03 8.76 -25.38
C LEU A 172 -10.15 9.70 -24.93
N SER A 173 -9.99 10.35 -23.77
CA SER A 173 -10.94 11.33 -23.25
C SER A 173 -11.09 12.53 -24.19
N ARG A 174 -9.98 13.05 -24.72
CA ARG A 174 -9.98 14.15 -25.69
C ARG A 174 -10.66 13.74 -26.99
N ALA A 175 -10.36 12.56 -27.51
CA ALA A 175 -11.03 12.01 -28.70
C ALA A 175 -12.54 11.82 -28.46
N GLY A 176 -12.92 11.32 -27.26
CA GLY A 176 -14.32 11.15 -26.87
C GLY A 176 -15.07 12.47 -26.80
N ARG A 177 -14.52 13.50 -26.15
CA ARG A 177 -15.11 14.84 -26.06
C ARG A 177 -15.26 15.48 -27.44
N SER A 178 -14.22 15.40 -28.28
CA SER A 178 -14.29 15.92 -29.66
C SER A 178 -15.38 15.23 -30.50
N ALA A 179 -15.48 13.92 -30.42
CA ALA A 179 -16.50 13.15 -31.12
C ALA A 179 -17.91 13.46 -30.57
N PHE A 180 -18.06 13.64 -29.27
CA PHE A 180 -19.33 14.02 -28.63
C PHE A 180 -19.79 15.41 -29.12
N GLY A 181 -18.91 16.42 -29.07
CA GLY A 181 -19.20 17.77 -29.54
C GLY A 181 -19.51 17.84 -31.06
N ALA A 182 -18.99 16.90 -31.84
CA ALA A 182 -19.30 16.74 -33.27
C ALA A 182 -20.59 15.92 -33.53
N GLY A 183 -21.35 15.52 -32.53
CA GLY A 183 -22.53 14.65 -32.65
C GLY A 183 -22.24 13.21 -33.05
N SER A 184 -20.95 12.81 -33.12
CA SER A 184 -20.51 11.49 -33.49
C SER A 184 -20.58 10.52 -32.30
N TYR A 185 -21.78 10.31 -31.75
CA TYR A 185 -21.99 9.58 -30.48
C TYR A 185 -21.46 8.16 -30.49
N ALA A 186 -21.48 7.46 -31.62
CA ALA A 186 -20.90 6.12 -31.69
C ALA A 186 -19.38 6.10 -31.56
N ALA A 187 -18.70 7.15 -32.06
CA ALA A 187 -17.26 7.31 -31.91
C ALA A 187 -16.90 7.75 -30.47
N ALA A 188 -17.67 8.68 -29.90
CA ALA A 188 -17.54 9.10 -28.52
C ALA A 188 -17.71 7.92 -27.56
N GLU A 189 -18.73 7.11 -27.75
CA GLU A 189 -19.00 5.91 -26.95
C GLU A 189 -17.82 4.92 -26.96
N ARG A 190 -17.24 4.65 -28.13
CA ARG A 190 -16.05 3.79 -28.23
C ARG A 190 -14.86 4.36 -27.46
N ALA A 191 -14.63 5.65 -27.57
CA ALA A 191 -13.52 6.33 -26.88
C ALA A 191 -13.70 6.28 -25.35
N PHE A 192 -14.89 6.63 -24.83
CA PHE A 192 -15.17 6.60 -23.40
C PHE A 192 -15.23 5.19 -22.82
N ARG A 193 -15.67 4.18 -23.57
CA ARG A 193 -15.50 2.78 -23.17
C ARG A 193 -14.04 2.38 -23.09
N GLY A 194 -13.20 2.88 -24.00
CA GLY A 194 -11.75 2.71 -23.91
C GLY A 194 -11.17 3.34 -22.65
N VAL A 195 -11.63 4.53 -22.24
CA VAL A 195 -11.25 5.14 -20.96
C VAL A 195 -11.65 4.22 -19.79
N LEU A 196 -12.90 3.73 -19.76
CA LEU A 196 -13.37 2.85 -18.68
C LEU A 196 -12.70 1.47 -18.64
N ALA A 197 -12.13 1.01 -19.75
CA ALA A 197 -11.32 -0.21 -19.76
C ALA A 197 -9.98 -0.01 -19.05
N LEU A 198 -9.45 1.22 -19.04
CA LEU A 198 -8.19 1.60 -18.39
C LEU A 198 -8.41 2.12 -16.96
N ASP A 199 -9.47 2.87 -16.75
CA ASP A 199 -9.89 3.45 -15.47
C ASP A 199 -11.40 3.23 -15.28
N PRO A 200 -11.79 2.11 -14.66
CA PRO A 200 -13.20 1.75 -14.50
C PRO A 200 -14.03 2.74 -13.66
N GLU A 201 -13.40 3.60 -12.89
CA GLU A 201 -14.09 4.57 -12.04
C GLU A 201 -14.05 6.00 -12.59
N ASN A 202 -13.60 6.18 -13.83
CA ASN A 202 -13.52 7.50 -14.45
C ASN A 202 -14.90 8.16 -14.57
N GLU A 203 -15.11 9.19 -13.76
CA GLU A 203 -16.38 9.89 -13.65
C GLU A 203 -16.79 10.59 -14.95
N SER A 204 -15.84 11.27 -15.62
CA SER A 204 -16.14 11.96 -16.88
C SER A 204 -16.61 10.98 -17.95
N ALA A 205 -15.89 9.86 -18.13
CA ALA A 205 -16.26 8.86 -19.12
C ALA A 205 -17.63 8.22 -18.84
N ARG A 206 -17.95 7.96 -17.57
CA ARG A 206 -19.28 7.46 -17.18
C ARG A 206 -20.38 8.48 -17.42
N GLY A 207 -20.14 9.74 -17.08
CA GLY A 207 -21.07 10.81 -17.33
C GLY A 207 -21.41 10.95 -18.82
N TYR A 208 -20.38 11.03 -19.68
CA TYR A 208 -20.57 11.08 -21.12
C TYR A 208 -21.35 9.88 -21.67
N LEU A 209 -21.05 8.66 -21.18
CA LEU A 209 -21.78 7.46 -21.62
C LEU A 209 -23.24 7.47 -21.17
N SER A 210 -23.55 7.98 -19.96
CA SER A 210 -24.91 8.19 -19.50
C SER A 210 -25.68 9.13 -20.41
N TYR A 211 -25.10 10.29 -20.74
CA TYR A 211 -25.71 11.25 -21.67
C TYR A 211 -25.93 10.67 -23.08
N ILE A 212 -24.94 9.93 -23.61
CA ILE A 212 -25.08 9.27 -24.93
C ILE A 212 -26.24 8.25 -24.89
N ALA A 213 -26.39 7.50 -23.82
CA ALA A 213 -27.49 6.54 -23.66
C ALA A 213 -28.85 7.26 -23.63
N THR A 214 -28.95 8.40 -22.94
CA THR A 214 -30.16 9.23 -22.87
C THR A 214 -30.55 9.76 -24.24
N ILE A 215 -29.59 10.31 -25.01
CA ILE A 215 -29.82 10.82 -26.36
C ILE A 215 -30.32 9.71 -27.30
N ARG A 216 -29.70 8.53 -27.27
CA ARG A 216 -30.12 7.39 -28.10
C ARG A 216 -31.51 6.90 -27.69
N GLY A 217 -31.76 6.75 -26.40
CA GLY A 217 -33.08 6.35 -25.93
C GLY A 217 -34.19 7.36 -26.25
N ALA A 218 -33.89 8.65 -26.40
CA ALA A 218 -34.82 9.66 -26.88
C ALA A 218 -35.06 9.54 -28.41
N ALA A 219 -34.02 9.28 -29.19
CA ALA A 219 -34.11 9.04 -30.63
C ALA A 219 -34.92 7.81 -30.96
N ASP A 220 -34.72 6.68 -30.24
CA ASP A 220 -35.45 5.41 -30.45
C ASP A 220 -36.94 5.51 -30.13
N ARG A 221 -37.36 6.45 -29.27
CA ARG A 221 -38.78 6.69 -28.92
C ARG A 221 -39.53 7.56 -29.95
N GLY A 222 -38.91 7.89 -31.08
CA GLY A 222 -39.57 8.56 -32.21
C GLY A 222 -39.93 10.01 -31.96
N GLY A 223 -39.25 10.68 -31.04
CA GLY A 223 -39.49 12.10 -30.77
C GLY A 223 -38.86 13.02 -31.83
N ALA A 224 -39.69 13.86 -32.48
CA ALA A 224 -39.20 14.97 -33.33
C ALA A 224 -38.28 15.96 -32.60
N ALA A 225 -38.10 15.81 -31.30
CA ALA A 225 -37.23 16.61 -30.46
C ALA A 225 -35.74 16.17 -30.53
N ALA A 226 -35.40 15.09 -31.24
CA ALA A 226 -34.00 14.62 -31.31
C ALA A 226 -33.14 15.46 -32.28
N SER A 227 -33.73 16.23 -33.20
CA SER A 227 -32.98 17.08 -34.13
C SER A 227 -32.57 18.44 -33.54
N ASP A 228 -33.27 18.91 -32.50
CA ASP A 228 -33.01 20.21 -31.84
C ASP A 228 -32.30 20.08 -30.49
N PHE A 229 -32.04 18.84 -30.04
CA PHE A 229 -31.35 18.59 -28.78
C PHE A 229 -29.84 18.69 -29.00
N ASP A 230 -29.25 19.86 -28.73
CA ASP A 230 -27.82 20.03 -28.63
C ASP A 230 -27.39 19.68 -27.19
N PRO A 231 -26.83 18.47 -26.95
CA PRO A 231 -26.43 18.06 -25.60
C PRO A 231 -25.33 18.94 -25.02
N SER A 232 -24.53 19.59 -25.89
CA SER A 232 -23.44 20.47 -25.47
C SER A 232 -23.93 21.80 -24.92
N ALA A 233 -25.18 22.17 -25.24
CA ALA A 233 -25.80 23.42 -24.75
C ALA A 233 -26.38 23.28 -23.33
N PHE A 234 -26.54 22.05 -22.79
CA PHE A 234 -27.26 21.81 -21.54
C PHE A 234 -26.45 21.07 -20.47
N ALA A 235 -25.29 20.48 -20.78
CA ALA A 235 -24.47 19.79 -19.82
C ALA A 235 -23.07 20.42 -19.74
N THR A 236 -22.81 21.07 -18.64
CA THR A 236 -21.47 21.55 -18.32
C THR A 236 -20.57 20.38 -17.96
N GLU A 237 -19.24 20.57 -18.02
CA GLU A 237 -18.27 19.54 -17.61
C GLU A 237 -18.49 19.14 -16.14
N THR A 238 -18.94 20.06 -15.28
CA THR A 238 -19.28 19.79 -13.87
C THR A 238 -20.50 18.88 -13.76
N GLU A 239 -21.57 19.13 -14.51
CA GLU A 239 -22.75 18.26 -14.54
C GLU A 239 -22.43 16.87 -15.08
N ILE A 240 -21.60 16.76 -16.13
CA ILE A 240 -21.14 15.48 -16.68
C ILE A 240 -20.33 14.69 -15.65
N ARG A 241 -19.45 15.36 -14.90
CA ARG A 241 -18.67 14.71 -13.85
C ARG A 241 -19.54 14.29 -12.67
N ALA A 242 -20.46 15.13 -12.24
CA ALA A 242 -21.41 14.81 -11.17
C ALA A 242 -22.27 13.58 -11.53
N GLU A 243 -22.79 13.54 -12.75
CA GLU A 243 -23.50 12.37 -13.28
C GLU A 243 -22.60 11.12 -13.27
N GLY A 244 -21.31 11.26 -13.64
CA GLY A 244 -20.33 10.17 -13.59
C GLY A 244 -20.13 9.60 -12.19
N PHE A 245 -20.03 10.46 -11.17
CA PHE A 245 -19.97 10.03 -9.77
C PHE A 245 -21.27 9.33 -9.34
N HIS A 246 -22.45 9.86 -9.75
CA HIS A 246 -23.71 9.19 -9.51
C HIS A 246 -23.77 7.79 -10.13
N GLN A 247 -23.34 7.64 -11.39
CA GLN A 247 -23.25 6.33 -12.04
C GLN A 247 -22.25 5.37 -11.35
N ASN A 248 -21.14 5.90 -10.81
CA ASN A 248 -20.23 5.13 -9.96
C ASN A 248 -20.89 4.66 -8.66
N SER A 249 -21.73 5.49 -8.05
CA SER A 249 -22.53 5.15 -6.87
C SER A 249 -23.47 3.99 -7.16
N LEU A 250 -24.27 4.08 -8.23
CA LEU A 250 -25.18 3.02 -8.66
C LEU A 250 -24.43 1.70 -8.95
N ALA A 251 -23.24 1.79 -9.52
CA ALA A 251 -22.40 0.62 -9.76
C ALA A 251 -21.85 0.01 -8.44
N ALA A 252 -21.51 0.83 -7.45
CA ALA A 252 -21.08 0.38 -6.13
C ALA A 252 -22.21 -0.29 -5.36
N GLU A 253 -23.43 0.29 -5.42
CA GLU A 253 -24.63 -0.28 -4.80
C GLU A 253 -24.96 -1.66 -5.39
N ARG A 254 -24.93 -1.81 -6.72
CA ARG A 254 -25.14 -3.13 -7.38
C ARG A 254 -24.14 -4.19 -6.94
N ARG A 255 -22.93 -3.80 -6.52
CA ARG A 255 -21.92 -4.68 -5.92
C ARG A 255 -22.13 -4.92 -4.42
N GLY A 256 -23.16 -4.33 -3.81
CA GLY A 256 -23.45 -4.41 -2.38
C GLY A 256 -22.57 -3.49 -1.51
N ASN A 257 -21.73 -2.62 -2.11
CA ASN A 257 -20.87 -1.72 -1.35
C ASN A 257 -21.54 -0.35 -1.13
N LEU A 258 -22.45 -0.30 -0.14
CA LEU A 258 -23.26 0.88 0.13
C LEU A 258 -22.44 2.07 0.65
N TYR A 259 -21.37 1.82 1.41
CA TYR A 259 -20.49 2.89 1.90
C TYR A 259 -19.69 3.53 0.77
N ALA A 260 -19.25 2.73 -0.20
CA ALA A 260 -18.62 3.28 -1.40
C ALA A 260 -19.64 4.08 -2.23
N ALA A 261 -20.90 3.61 -2.33
CA ALA A 261 -21.96 4.33 -3.02
C ALA A 261 -22.19 5.71 -2.39
N ILE A 262 -22.33 5.81 -1.05
CA ILE A 262 -22.46 7.09 -0.35
C ILE A 262 -21.30 8.03 -0.65
N ARG A 263 -20.05 7.53 -0.62
CA ARG A 263 -18.87 8.37 -0.94
C ARG A 263 -18.91 8.94 -2.36
N GLN A 264 -19.42 8.17 -3.32
CA GLN A 264 -19.56 8.64 -4.70
C GLN A 264 -20.66 9.72 -4.81
N GLU A 265 -21.82 9.56 -4.12
CA GLU A 265 -22.85 10.60 -4.12
C GLU A 265 -22.37 11.90 -3.45
N LEU A 266 -21.60 11.79 -2.37
CA LEU A 266 -21.01 12.97 -1.74
C LEU A 266 -20.08 13.72 -2.69
N ARG A 267 -19.27 12.99 -3.50
CA ARG A 267 -18.44 13.60 -4.54
C ARG A 267 -19.27 14.23 -5.66
N ALA A 268 -20.37 13.59 -6.08
CA ALA A 268 -21.29 14.19 -7.05
C ALA A 268 -21.82 15.53 -6.56
N LEU A 269 -22.23 15.60 -5.29
CA LEU A 269 -22.77 16.82 -4.67
C LEU A 269 -21.71 17.87 -4.33
N GLU A 270 -20.45 17.48 -4.15
CA GLU A 270 -19.31 18.39 -4.03
C GLU A 270 -19.06 19.15 -5.35
N VAL A 271 -19.17 18.44 -6.49
CA VAL A 271 -18.98 19.00 -7.83
C VAL A 271 -20.20 19.78 -8.29
N GLU A 272 -21.42 19.25 -8.07
CA GLU A 272 -22.70 19.84 -8.45
C GLU A 272 -23.69 19.74 -7.30
N PRO A 273 -23.77 20.76 -6.42
CA PRO A 273 -24.62 20.72 -5.21
C PRO A 273 -26.11 20.54 -5.50
N HIS A 274 -26.56 20.87 -6.72
CA HIS A 274 -27.96 20.78 -7.13
C HIS A 274 -28.30 19.51 -7.89
N HIS A 275 -27.39 18.53 -8.00
CA HIS A 275 -27.64 17.26 -8.67
C HIS A 275 -28.75 16.47 -7.97
N ALA A 276 -29.98 16.54 -8.51
CA ALA A 276 -31.19 16.03 -7.84
C ALA A 276 -31.13 14.52 -7.57
N ALA A 277 -30.71 13.73 -8.60
CA ALA A 277 -30.63 12.28 -8.49
C ALA A 277 -29.62 11.83 -7.41
N ALA A 278 -28.48 12.51 -7.31
CA ALA A 278 -27.46 12.20 -6.30
C ALA A 278 -27.99 12.49 -4.87
N ARG A 279 -28.71 13.59 -4.68
CA ARG A 279 -29.33 13.91 -3.38
C ARG A 279 -30.38 12.88 -2.95
N GLU A 280 -31.25 12.50 -3.87
CA GLU A 280 -32.30 11.52 -3.62
C GLU A 280 -31.69 10.15 -3.30
N HIS A 281 -30.73 9.69 -4.11
CA HIS A 281 -30.08 8.42 -3.90
C HIS A 281 -29.24 8.38 -2.61
N LEU A 282 -28.51 9.47 -2.28
CA LEU A 282 -27.80 9.59 -1.00
C LEU A 282 -28.73 9.45 0.20
N ALA A 283 -29.91 10.10 0.15
CA ALA A 283 -30.91 10.00 1.21
C ALA A 283 -31.41 8.54 1.36
N ALA A 284 -31.72 7.87 0.26
CA ALA A 284 -32.15 6.47 0.26
C ALA A 284 -31.07 5.52 0.82
N LEU A 285 -29.79 5.71 0.45
CA LEU A 285 -28.69 4.92 0.98
C LEU A 285 -28.49 5.10 2.48
N ARG A 286 -28.62 6.34 2.99
CA ARG A 286 -28.54 6.65 4.42
C ARG A 286 -29.68 6.04 5.21
N GLU A 287 -30.90 6.13 4.73
CA GLU A 287 -32.07 5.49 5.33
C GLU A 287 -31.88 3.97 5.43
N ARG A 288 -31.40 3.35 4.39
CA ARG A 288 -31.15 1.90 4.34
C ARG A 288 -30.07 1.45 5.30
N LEU A 289 -29.04 2.28 5.56
CA LEU A 289 -27.95 2.00 6.49
C LEU A 289 -28.22 2.50 7.92
N ALA A 290 -29.26 3.27 8.15
CA ALA A 290 -29.59 3.80 9.48
C ALA A 290 -29.61 2.74 10.60
N PRO A 291 -30.08 1.49 10.39
CA PRO A 291 -30.03 0.45 11.41
C PRO A 291 -28.61 0.05 11.84
N GLU A 292 -27.58 0.29 11.02
CA GLU A 292 -26.20 -0.06 11.32
C GLU A 292 -25.46 0.99 12.17
N LEU A 293 -26.04 2.20 12.30
CA LEU A 293 -25.39 3.38 12.91
C LEU A 293 -24.87 3.10 14.33
N GLU A 294 -25.72 2.64 15.24
CA GLU A 294 -25.34 2.38 16.64
C GLU A 294 -24.29 1.26 16.74
N GLY A 295 -24.42 0.21 15.89
CA GLY A 295 -23.44 -0.87 15.85
C GLY A 295 -22.04 -0.38 15.46
N LEU A 296 -21.95 0.54 14.49
CA LEU A 296 -20.68 1.15 14.08
C LEU A 296 -20.08 2.04 15.18
N ILE A 297 -20.93 2.81 15.88
CA ILE A 297 -20.47 3.65 16.99
C ILE A 297 -19.91 2.78 18.11
N ASP A 298 -20.57 1.69 18.45
CA ASP A 298 -20.13 0.77 19.50
C ASP A 298 -18.90 -0.04 19.10
N ALA A 299 -18.79 -0.47 17.83
CA ALA A 299 -17.59 -1.11 17.30
C ALA A 299 -16.38 -0.19 17.39
N GLY A 300 -16.53 1.08 17.00
CA GLY A 300 -15.48 2.07 17.14
C GLY A 300 -15.06 2.31 18.58
N ARG A 301 -16.04 2.34 19.53
CA ARG A 301 -15.73 2.44 20.97
C ARG A 301 -14.99 1.22 21.51
N ALA A 302 -15.34 0.03 21.05
CA ALA A 302 -14.64 -1.20 21.42
C ALA A 302 -13.20 -1.20 20.90
N ALA A 303 -12.98 -0.88 19.61
CA ALA A 303 -11.66 -0.76 19.02
C ALA A 303 -10.79 0.29 19.75
N PHE A 304 -11.36 1.46 20.06
CA PHE A 304 -10.66 2.53 20.79
C PHE A 304 -10.21 2.09 22.20
N ARG A 305 -11.04 1.31 22.94
CA ARG A 305 -10.64 0.76 24.23
C ARG A 305 -9.50 -0.25 24.12
N ASN A 306 -9.39 -0.93 22.98
CA ASN A 306 -8.32 -1.88 22.70
C ASN A 306 -7.09 -1.20 22.05
N GLU A 307 -7.04 0.15 22.07
CA GLU A 307 -5.96 0.95 21.48
C GLU A 307 -5.79 0.79 19.96
N ASP A 308 -6.75 0.17 19.28
CA ASP A 308 -6.81 0.07 17.82
C ASP A 308 -7.48 1.32 17.24
N LEU A 309 -6.66 2.39 17.12
CA LEU A 309 -7.14 3.69 16.65
C LEU A 309 -7.58 3.67 15.17
N TYR A 310 -6.96 2.84 14.34
CA TYR A 310 -7.30 2.76 12.92
C TYR A 310 -8.69 2.12 12.72
N SER A 311 -8.96 1.00 13.35
CA SER A 311 -10.28 0.35 13.30
C SER A 311 -11.36 1.21 13.96
N ALA A 312 -11.02 1.94 15.03
CA ALA A 312 -11.93 2.89 15.66
C ALA A 312 -12.33 4.02 14.70
N LEU A 313 -11.33 4.65 14.05
CA LEU A 313 -11.56 5.72 13.08
C LEU A 313 -12.35 5.22 11.86
N GLU A 314 -12.05 4.04 11.34
CA GLU A 314 -12.79 3.46 10.22
C GLU A 314 -14.28 3.29 10.55
N SER A 315 -14.60 2.67 11.71
CA SER A 315 -15.97 2.46 12.16
C SER A 315 -16.74 3.77 12.35
N TRP A 316 -16.12 4.76 13.01
CA TRP A 316 -16.77 6.05 13.24
C TRP A 316 -16.90 6.90 11.97
N ARG A 317 -15.95 6.83 11.04
CA ARG A 317 -16.05 7.49 9.73
C ARG A 317 -17.18 6.87 8.90
N GLN A 318 -17.37 5.56 8.96
CA GLN A 318 -18.53 4.91 8.34
C GLN A 318 -19.86 5.37 9.00
N ALA A 319 -19.91 5.47 10.33
CA ALA A 319 -21.08 6.03 11.03
C ALA A 319 -21.40 7.45 10.57
N LEU A 320 -20.39 8.32 10.38
CA LEU A 320 -20.56 9.69 9.88
C LEU A 320 -20.98 9.78 8.40
N LEU A 321 -20.78 8.74 7.60
CA LEU A 321 -21.36 8.68 6.25
C LEU A 321 -22.88 8.51 6.31
N ILE A 322 -23.39 7.79 7.32
CA ILE A 322 -24.84 7.58 7.56
C ILE A 322 -25.46 8.84 8.17
N ASP A 323 -24.92 9.28 9.30
CA ASP A 323 -25.37 10.47 10.01
C ASP A 323 -24.21 11.45 10.23
N PRO A 324 -24.02 12.40 9.29
CA PRO A 324 -22.93 13.38 9.38
C PRO A 324 -23.15 14.40 10.51
N GLU A 325 -24.37 14.57 11.03
CA GLU A 325 -24.67 15.51 12.11
C GLU A 325 -24.50 14.91 13.52
N ASN A 326 -24.07 13.64 13.61
CA ASN A 326 -23.86 12.98 14.90
C ASN A 326 -22.67 13.58 15.66
N GLU A 327 -22.96 14.57 16.51
CA GLU A 327 -21.95 15.32 17.27
C GLU A 327 -21.07 14.39 18.15
N ARG A 328 -21.69 13.36 18.73
CA ARG A 328 -20.97 12.40 19.57
C ARG A 328 -19.91 11.64 18.78
N THR A 329 -20.26 11.18 17.59
CA THR A 329 -19.33 10.45 16.71
C THR A 329 -18.24 11.38 16.18
N ARG A 330 -18.57 12.62 15.82
CA ARG A 330 -17.56 13.66 15.46
C ARG A 330 -16.54 13.87 16.59
N ALA A 331 -16.99 13.94 17.84
CA ALA A 331 -16.10 14.11 18.98
C ALA A 331 -15.18 12.90 19.19
N TYR A 332 -15.66 11.68 18.94
CA TYR A 332 -14.85 10.47 19.00
C TYR A 332 -13.75 10.47 17.91
N VAL A 333 -14.10 10.78 16.67
CA VAL A 333 -13.14 10.90 15.56
C VAL A 333 -12.05 11.93 15.91
N ALA A 334 -12.45 13.14 16.31
CA ALA A 334 -11.50 14.19 16.66
C ALA A 334 -10.56 13.81 17.82
N ARG A 335 -11.03 13.01 18.78
CA ARG A 335 -10.23 12.50 19.88
C ARG A 335 -9.21 11.47 19.39
N ALA A 336 -9.61 10.51 18.57
CA ALA A 336 -8.75 9.46 18.04
C ALA A 336 -7.69 10.02 17.10
N GLU A 337 -8.04 10.98 16.24
CA GLU A 337 -7.09 11.65 15.34
C GLU A 337 -6.00 12.41 16.12
N ARG A 338 -6.38 13.16 17.19
CA ARG A 338 -5.38 13.81 18.06
C ARG A 338 -4.45 12.80 18.73
N GLN A 339 -4.97 11.65 19.16
CA GLN A 339 -4.15 10.61 19.77
C GLN A 339 -3.17 9.99 18.75
N LEU A 340 -3.64 9.75 17.53
CA LEU A 340 -2.82 9.22 16.44
C LEU A 340 -1.68 10.21 16.09
N GLN A 341 -1.99 11.48 15.92
CA GLN A 341 -1.00 12.55 15.67
C GLN A 341 0.06 12.63 16.79
N ASN A 342 -0.35 12.50 18.05
CA ASN A 342 0.59 12.47 19.16
C ASN A 342 1.53 11.25 19.10
N LEU A 343 1.01 10.08 18.74
CA LEU A 343 1.82 8.86 18.57
C LEU A 343 2.80 8.98 17.40
N GLU A 344 2.38 9.58 16.30
CA GLU A 344 3.23 9.82 15.13
C GLU A 344 4.35 10.82 15.46
N ARG A 345 4.03 11.90 16.21
CA ARG A 345 5.03 12.86 16.68
C ARG A 345 6.07 12.20 17.58
N LEU A 346 5.66 11.39 18.56
CA LEU A 346 6.58 10.68 19.46
C LEU A 346 7.46 9.65 18.72
N ARG A 347 7.00 9.10 17.61
CA ARG A 347 7.81 8.21 16.76
C ARG A 347 8.84 8.96 15.92
N SER A 348 8.55 10.20 15.54
CA SER A 348 9.43 11.03 14.71
C SER A 348 10.46 11.84 15.51
N GLU A 349 10.28 11.99 16.82
CA GLU A 349 11.27 12.62 17.70
C GLU A 349 12.42 11.61 17.92
N PRO A 350 13.69 11.93 17.55
CA PRO A 350 14.82 11.06 17.86
C PRO A 350 14.94 10.93 19.38
N ALA A 351 15.17 9.73 19.87
CA ALA A 351 15.52 9.51 21.28
C ALA A 351 16.83 10.26 21.58
N GLU A 352 16.77 11.32 22.41
CA GLU A 352 17.93 12.05 22.89
C GLU A 352 18.84 11.17 23.78
#